data_52463d9186fede56617d081ff5f4c040
#
_entry.id   52463d9186fede56617d081ff5f4c040
#
_cell.length_a   1.000
_cell.length_b   1.000
_cell.length_c   1.000
_cell.angle_alpha   90.00
_cell.angle_beta   90.00
_cell.angle_gamma   90.00
#
_symmetry.space_group_name_H-M   'P 1'
#
loop_
_entity.id
_entity.type
_entity.pdbx_description
1 polymer ?
#
loop_
_entity_poly.entity_id
_entity_poly.type
_entity_poly.pdbx_seq_one_letter_code
_entity_poly.pdbx_strand_id
1 'polypeptide(L)'
;DLGRLPDGAILLFHTSFSRHWPNRKRYMGTDQRGPEAVAKLHFPGLSEELARFLVEQRKVAAVGLDTPSLDYGQSKDFIAHRILLGANIPGFENVADLDELPPKGATVVALPVKIRGGSGGPLRIVALVP
;
A
#
# COMPACT_ATOMS: atom_id res chain seq x y z
N ASP A 1 4.59 2.68 -22.43
CA ASP A 1 4.43 3.98 -21.77
C ASP A 1 2.97 4.15 -21.32
N LEU A 2 2.76 4.26 -20.00
CA LEU A 2 1.42 4.45 -19.43
C LEU A 2 0.98 5.93 -19.43
N GLY A 3 1.85 6.82 -19.87
CA GLY A 3 1.63 8.25 -19.84
C GLY A 3 1.76 8.85 -18.43
N ARG A 4 1.28 10.09 -18.30
CA ARG A 4 1.26 10.80 -17.01
C ARG A 4 0.13 10.24 -16.13
N LEU A 5 0.39 10.09 -14.84
CA LEU A 5 -0.63 9.77 -13.85
C LEU A 5 -1.70 10.89 -13.83
N PRO A 6 -2.99 10.56 -13.98
CA PRO A 6 -4.06 11.56 -13.85
C PRO A 6 -4.12 12.12 -12.43
N ASP A 7 -4.48 13.40 -12.31
CA ASP A 7 -4.81 13.98 -11.01
C ASP A 7 -6.00 13.22 -10.40
N GLY A 8 -5.93 12.94 -9.10
CA GLY A 8 -6.96 12.19 -8.39
C GLY A 8 -6.93 10.66 -8.60
N ALA A 9 -5.90 10.13 -9.28
CA ALA A 9 -5.76 8.69 -9.45
C ALA A 9 -5.50 7.99 -8.12
N ILE A 10 -6.06 6.77 -7.98
CA ILE A 10 -5.62 5.79 -6.99
C ILE A 10 -4.50 4.96 -7.63
N LEU A 11 -3.34 4.93 -7.00
CA LEU A 11 -2.17 4.25 -7.52
C LEU A 11 -1.93 2.96 -6.72
N LEU A 12 -2.06 1.80 -7.38
CA LEU A 12 -1.86 0.50 -6.77
C LEU A 12 -0.54 -0.11 -7.28
N PHE A 13 0.37 -0.39 -6.37
CA PHE A 13 1.68 -0.98 -6.66
C PHE A 13 1.61 -2.50 -6.54
N HIS A 14 1.68 -3.17 -7.68
CA HIS A 14 1.76 -4.62 -7.75
C HIS A 14 3.22 -5.06 -7.63
N THR A 15 3.64 -5.48 -6.44
CA THR A 15 4.98 -6.00 -6.17
C THR A 15 5.09 -7.50 -6.40
N SER A 16 3.98 -8.17 -6.65
CA SER A 16 3.81 -9.64 -6.69
C SER A 16 4.07 -10.31 -5.32
N PHE A 17 4.08 -9.53 -4.24
CA PHE A 17 4.38 -10.07 -2.92
C PHE A 17 3.19 -10.83 -2.32
N SER A 18 1.97 -10.48 -2.72
CA SER A 18 0.71 -11.17 -2.38
C SER A 18 0.74 -12.67 -2.68
N ARG A 19 1.52 -13.11 -3.70
CA ARG A 19 1.71 -14.54 -4.02
C ARG A 19 2.24 -15.39 -2.86
N HIS A 20 2.82 -14.76 -1.85
CA HIS A 20 3.32 -15.45 -0.66
C HIS A 20 2.24 -15.70 0.40
N TRP A 21 1.09 -15.03 0.29
CA TRP A 21 -0.06 -15.25 1.16
C TRP A 21 -0.69 -16.64 0.91
N PRO A 22 -1.15 -17.38 1.95
CA PRO A 22 -1.16 -17.03 3.38
C PRO A 22 0.08 -17.51 4.16
N ASN A 23 1.19 -17.87 3.48
CA ASN A 23 2.40 -18.33 4.16
C ASN A 23 3.08 -17.16 4.88
N ARG A 24 2.83 -17.04 6.20
CA ARG A 24 3.35 -15.92 7.00
C ARG A 24 4.86 -15.75 6.86
N LYS A 25 5.62 -16.84 6.95
CA LYS A 25 7.09 -16.77 6.89
C LYS A 25 7.59 -16.18 5.56
N ARG A 26 6.94 -16.55 4.45
CA ARG A 26 7.28 -15.98 3.13
C ARG A 26 6.78 -14.56 2.98
N TYR A 27 5.57 -14.27 3.48
CA TYR A 27 4.93 -12.97 3.31
C TYR A 27 5.50 -11.88 4.24
N MET A 28 5.84 -12.23 5.47
CA MET A 28 6.41 -11.30 6.45
C MET A 28 7.94 -11.37 6.56
N GLY A 29 8.56 -12.46 6.04
CA GLY A 29 9.98 -12.77 6.24
C GLY A 29 10.25 -13.59 7.49
N THR A 30 9.29 -13.72 8.42
CA THR A 30 9.44 -14.47 9.67
C THR A 30 8.11 -14.95 10.22
N ASP A 31 8.11 -16.07 10.91
CA ASP A 31 6.97 -16.56 11.71
C ASP A 31 6.93 -15.95 13.12
N GLN A 32 8.00 -15.32 13.54
CA GLN A 32 8.07 -14.67 14.86
C GLN A 32 7.11 -13.49 14.96
N ARG A 33 6.72 -13.19 16.21
CA ARG A 33 5.83 -12.07 16.54
C ARG A 33 6.49 -11.20 17.62
N GLY A 34 6.00 -9.99 17.79
CA GLY A 34 6.49 -9.04 18.77
C GLY A 34 7.69 -8.21 18.27
N PRO A 35 8.23 -7.35 19.14
CA PRO A 35 9.26 -6.37 18.77
C PRO A 35 10.52 -6.98 18.17
N GLU A 36 10.92 -8.16 18.64
CA GLU A 36 12.13 -8.85 18.16
C GLU A 36 11.97 -9.38 16.71
N ALA A 37 10.74 -9.52 16.23
CA ALA A 37 10.47 -9.94 14.86
C ALA A 37 10.75 -8.82 13.84
N VAL A 38 10.73 -7.55 14.25
CA VAL A 38 10.84 -6.39 13.34
C VAL A 38 12.13 -6.44 12.53
N ALA A 39 13.26 -6.78 13.15
CA ALA A 39 14.54 -6.91 12.46
C ALA A 39 14.58 -8.03 11.40
N LYS A 40 13.59 -8.93 11.42
CA LYS A 40 13.48 -10.08 10.51
C LYS A 40 12.38 -9.92 9.47
N LEU A 41 11.61 -8.83 9.54
CA LEU A 41 10.61 -8.53 8.55
C LEU A 41 11.30 -8.28 7.20
N HIS A 42 10.74 -8.86 6.14
CA HIS A 42 11.32 -8.75 4.81
C HIS A 42 10.23 -8.72 3.75
N PHE A 43 9.80 -7.51 3.42
CA PHE A 43 8.87 -7.20 2.34
C PHE A 43 9.15 -5.79 1.82
N PRO A 44 8.87 -5.52 0.54
CA PRO A 44 9.08 -4.21 -0.05
C PRO A 44 8.07 -3.18 0.45
N GLY A 45 8.43 -1.91 0.33
CA GLY A 45 7.57 -0.76 0.57
C GLY A 45 7.94 0.39 -0.37
N LEU A 46 7.30 1.52 -0.19
CA LEU A 46 7.60 2.73 -0.94
C LEU A 46 8.85 3.42 -0.38
N SER A 47 9.68 3.95 -1.26
CA SER A 47 10.81 4.78 -0.84
C SER A 47 10.35 6.18 -0.44
N GLU A 48 11.19 6.89 0.32
CA GLU A 48 10.95 8.29 0.67
C GLU A 48 10.80 9.16 -0.57
N GLU A 49 11.68 8.97 -1.55
CA GLU A 49 11.67 9.75 -2.79
C GLU A 49 10.37 9.56 -3.55
N LEU A 50 9.89 8.31 -3.64
CA LEU A 50 8.62 8.03 -4.30
C LEU A 50 7.44 8.65 -3.53
N ALA A 51 7.41 8.53 -2.21
CA ALA A 51 6.36 9.12 -1.40
C ALA A 51 6.31 10.65 -1.57
N ARG A 52 7.46 11.34 -1.52
CA ARG A 52 7.56 12.78 -1.78
C ARG A 52 7.11 13.14 -3.19
N PHE A 53 7.57 12.41 -4.20
CA PHE A 53 7.18 12.63 -5.59
C PHE A 53 5.66 12.55 -5.77
N LEU A 54 5.00 11.57 -5.14
CA LEU A 54 3.55 11.41 -5.22
C LEU A 54 2.80 12.57 -4.59
N VAL A 55 3.29 13.08 -3.45
CA VAL A 55 2.71 14.23 -2.76
C VAL A 55 2.94 15.53 -3.52
N GLU A 56 4.19 15.79 -3.90
CA GLU A 56 4.62 17.10 -4.41
C GLU A 56 4.35 17.28 -5.90
N GLN A 57 4.48 16.19 -6.68
CA GLN A 57 4.46 16.25 -8.14
C GLN A 57 3.22 15.60 -8.77
N ARG A 58 2.45 14.84 -7.97
CA ARG A 58 1.28 14.10 -8.47
C ARG A 58 0.14 14.23 -7.48
N LYS A 59 -0.97 14.64 -7.84
CA LYS A 59 -2.14 14.79 -6.95
C LYS A 59 -2.91 13.47 -6.84
N VAL A 60 -2.25 12.43 -6.36
CA VAL A 60 -2.90 11.12 -6.19
C VAL A 60 -3.97 11.18 -5.08
N ALA A 61 -5.07 10.47 -5.27
CA ALA A 61 -6.14 10.38 -4.27
C ALA A 61 -5.82 9.37 -3.17
N ALA A 62 -5.12 8.29 -3.51
CA ALA A 62 -4.71 7.25 -2.58
C ALA A 62 -3.57 6.43 -3.19
N VAL A 63 -2.88 5.68 -2.34
CA VAL A 63 -1.90 4.67 -2.76
C VAL A 63 -2.23 3.32 -2.14
N GLY A 64 -1.82 2.23 -2.78
CA GLY A 64 -1.98 0.89 -2.22
C GLY A 64 -0.88 -0.06 -2.69
N LEU A 65 -0.62 -1.09 -1.89
CA LEU A 65 0.34 -2.16 -2.19
C LEU A 65 -0.23 -3.52 -1.79
N ASP A 66 0.30 -4.54 -2.42
CA ASP A 66 0.07 -5.95 -2.07
C ASP A 66 1.00 -6.45 -0.96
N THR A 67 1.55 -5.55 -0.14
CA THR A 67 2.46 -5.82 0.97
C THR A 67 1.83 -5.48 2.32
N PRO A 68 2.39 -5.99 3.44
CA PRO A 68 1.85 -5.74 4.78
C PRO A 68 1.93 -4.29 5.25
N SER A 69 2.69 -3.44 4.57
CA SER A 69 2.89 -2.03 4.98
C SER A 69 3.26 -1.17 3.78
N LEU A 70 2.96 0.14 3.86
CA LEU A 70 3.47 1.14 2.92
C LEU A 70 4.99 1.28 3.01
N ASP A 71 5.57 1.13 4.20
CA ASP A 71 7.01 1.09 4.40
C ASP A 71 7.54 -0.33 4.31
N TYR A 72 8.81 -0.48 3.93
CA TYR A 72 9.48 -1.79 3.90
C TYR A 72 9.58 -2.42 5.30
N GLY A 73 9.72 -3.74 5.37
CA GLY A 73 9.58 -4.52 6.60
C GLY A 73 10.46 -4.13 7.78
N GLN A 74 11.65 -3.57 7.53
CA GLN A 74 12.61 -3.15 8.57
C GLN A 74 12.61 -1.64 8.80
N SER A 75 11.64 -0.91 8.25
CA SER A 75 11.51 0.53 8.49
C SER A 75 11.35 0.82 9.98
N LYS A 76 12.09 1.81 10.46
CA LYS A 76 12.06 2.24 11.86
C LYS A 76 11.33 3.57 12.04
N ASP A 77 11.24 4.36 11.01
CA ASP A 77 10.73 5.72 11.00
C ASP A 77 9.40 5.87 10.26
N PHE A 78 8.96 4.83 9.55
CA PHE A 78 7.71 4.82 8.80
C PHE A 78 7.58 6.02 7.86
N ILE A 79 8.66 6.31 7.12
CA ILE A 79 8.78 7.56 6.37
C ILE A 79 7.71 7.69 5.27
N ALA A 80 7.36 6.59 4.57
CA ALA A 80 6.31 6.62 3.56
C ALA A 80 4.94 6.91 4.18
N HIS A 81 4.60 6.28 5.31
CA HIS A 81 3.39 6.61 6.08
C HIS A 81 3.36 8.09 6.47
N ARG A 82 4.42 8.59 7.08
CA ARG A 82 4.47 9.98 7.57
C ARG A 82 4.27 10.99 6.46
N ILE A 83 4.87 10.76 5.29
CA ILE A 83 4.76 11.66 4.14
C ILE A 83 3.34 11.60 3.55
N LEU A 84 2.86 10.41 3.23
CA LEU A 84 1.58 10.23 2.54
C LEU A 84 0.40 10.60 3.44
N LEU A 85 0.32 10.02 4.65
CA LEU A 85 -0.78 10.29 5.56
C LEU A 85 -0.72 11.72 6.10
N GLY A 86 0.49 12.29 6.27
CA GLY A 86 0.68 13.70 6.62
C GLY A 86 0.15 14.67 5.55
N ALA A 87 0.12 14.23 4.29
CA ALA A 87 -0.49 14.95 3.17
C ALA A 87 -1.97 14.56 2.96
N ASN A 88 -2.57 13.83 3.89
CA ASN A 88 -3.95 13.32 3.82
C ASN A 88 -4.21 12.40 2.60
N ILE A 89 -3.18 11.66 2.17
CA ILE A 89 -3.28 10.65 1.12
C ILE A 89 -3.40 9.29 1.82
N PRO A 90 -4.57 8.63 1.79
CA PRO A 90 -4.75 7.33 2.43
C PRO A 90 -3.92 6.24 1.75
N GLY A 91 -3.49 5.25 2.56
CA GLY A 91 -2.76 4.08 2.09
C GLY A 91 -3.57 2.80 2.28
N PHE A 92 -3.51 1.91 1.30
CA PHE A 92 -4.10 0.56 1.36
C PHE A 92 -2.97 -0.46 1.43
N GLU A 93 -3.07 -1.36 2.39
CA GLU A 93 -2.09 -2.42 2.61
C GLU A 93 -2.74 -3.78 2.41
N ASN A 94 -1.93 -4.79 2.11
CA ASN A 94 -2.42 -6.14 1.86
C ASN A 94 -3.48 -6.21 0.74
N VAL A 95 -3.35 -5.38 -0.30
CA VAL A 95 -4.28 -5.39 -1.42
C VAL A 95 -4.07 -6.68 -2.22
N ALA A 96 -5.13 -7.48 -2.34
CA ALA A 96 -5.09 -8.74 -3.07
C ALA A 96 -5.40 -8.53 -4.57
N ASP A 97 -5.10 -9.55 -5.37
CA ASP A 97 -5.55 -9.72 -6.76
C ASP A 97 -5.19 -8.55 -7.69
N LEU A 98 -4.06 -7.87 -7.42
CA LEU A 98 -3.58 -6.77 -8.28
C LEU A 98 -3.12 -7.23 -9.67
N ASP A 99 -2.77 -8.49 -9.81
CA ASP A 99 -2.42 -9.14 -11.08
C ASP A 99 -3.62 -9.30 -12.03
N GLU A 100 -4.83 -9.28 -11.50
CA GLU A 100 -6.07 -9.32 -12.29
C GLU A 100 -6.45 -7.95 -12.87
N LEU A 101 -5.78 -6.87 -12.46
CA LEU A 101 -6.12 -5.52 -12.89
C LEU A 101 -5.36 -5.09 -14.14
N PRO A 102 -6.02 -4.39 -15.08
CA PRO A 102 -5.31 -3.74 -16.16
C PRO A 102 -4.42 -2.61 -15.59
N PRO A 103 -3.32 -2.25 -16.27
CA PRO A 103 -2.40 -1.21 -15.81
C PRO A 103 -3.05 0.17 -15.61
N LYS A 104 -4.20 0.41 -16.22
CA LYS A 104 -4.99 1.64 -16.12
C LYS A 104 -6.44 1.41 -16.51
N GLY A 105 -7.30 2.35 -16.13
CA GLY A 105 -8.72 2.36 -16.55
C GLY A 105 -9.67 1.69 -15.56
N ALA A 106 -9.18 0.98 -14.56
CA ALA A 106 -10.04 0.46 -13.49
C ALA A 106 -10.57 1.59 -12.59
N THR A 107 -11.81 1.45 -12.15
CA THR A 107 -12.37 2.30 -11.09
C THR A 107 -12.32 1.54 -9.77
N VAL A 108 -11.62 2.11 -8.79
CA VAL A 108 -11.45 1.49 -7.46
C VAL A 108 -12.42 2.11 -6.47
N VAL A 109 -13.11 1.26 -5.71
CA VAL A 109 -13.98 1.64 -4.60
C VAL A 109 -13.43 0.99 -3.32
N ALA A 110 -12.94 1.83 -2.40
CA ALA A 110 -12.37 1.40 -1.13
C ALA A 110 -13.29 1.84 0.02
N LEU A 111 -13.83 0.88 0.77
CA LEU A 111 -14.85 1.10 1.79
C LEU A 111 -14.33 0.69 3.17
N PRO A 112 -13.59 1.58 3.87
CA PRO A 112 -13.10 1.30 5.20
C PRO A 112 -14.23 1.26 6.24
N VAL A 113 -14.09 0.41 7.26
CA VAL A 113 -14.96 0.45 8.43
C VAL A 113 -14.77 1.79 9.17
N LYS A 114 -15.88 2.42 9.54
CA LYS A 114 -15.86 3.70 10.27
C LYS A 114 -15.67 3.48 11.76
N ILE A 115 -14.46 3.73 12.25
CA ILE A 115 -14.10 3.65 13.66
C ILE A 115 -13.89 5.06 14.19
N ARG A 116 -14.72 5.48 15.16
CA ARG A 116 -14.58 6.82 15.77
C ARG A 116 -13.22 6.98 16.44
N GLY A 117 -12.44 7.97 16.02
CA GLY A 117 -11.10 8.24 16.53
C GLY A 117 -10.03 7.25 16.03
N GLY A 118 -10.37 6.32 15.14
CA GLY A 118 -9.40 5.40 14.55
C GLY A 118 -8.60 6.07 13.43
N SER A 119 -7.31 5.71 13.32
CA SER A 119 -6.42 6.14 12.24
C SER A 119 -6.49 5.23 11.01
N GLY A 120 -7.12 4.06 11.13
CA GLY A 120 -7.29 3.10 10.05
C GLY A 120 -8.15 1.92 10.51
N GLY A 121 -8.47 1.04 9.58
CA GLY A 121 -9.25 -0.16 9.86
C GLY A 121 -9.37 -1.06 8.64
N PRO A 122 -9.92 -2.26 8.81
CA PRO A 122 -10.20 -3.15 7.69
C PRO A 122 -11.10 -2.47 6.66
N LEU A 123 -10.87 -2.81 5.40
CA LEU A 123 -11.69 -2.30 4.32
C LEU A 123 -12.11 -3.41 3.35
N ARG A 124 -13.25 -3.20 2.69
CA ARG A 124 -13.56 -3.87 1.45
C ARG A 124 -13.08 -2.98 0.31
N ILE A 125 -12.24 -3.54 -0.56
CA ILE A 125 -11.80 -2.87 -1.79
C ILE A 125 -12.27 -3.69 -2.98
N VAL A 126 -12.80 -3.03 -3.99
CA VAL A 126 -13.25 -3.64 -5.25
C VAL A 126 -12.80 -2.78 -6.41
N ALA A 127 -12.59 -3.40 -7.56
CA ALA A 127 -12.27 -2.70 -8.79
C ALA A 127 -13.31 -3.05 -9.87
N LEU A 128 -13.80 -2.03 -10.56
CA LEU A 128 -14.58 -2.17 -11.78
C LEU A 128 -13.61 -2.04 -12.94
N VAL A 129 -13.49 -3.07 -13.73
CA VAL A 129 -12.63 -3.10 -14.91
C VAL A 129 -13.43 -2.81 -16.17
N PRO A 130 -12.83 -2.21 -17.22
CA PRO A 130 -13.48 -1.96 -18.50
C PRO A 130 -13.98 -3.23 -19.18
#